data_d43c869ef7f78d1e892150b014725c74
#
_entry.id   d43c869ef7f78d1e892150b014725c74
#
_cell.length_a   1.000
_cell.length_b   1.000
_cell.length_c   1.000
_cell.angle_alpha   90.00
_cell.angle_beta   90.00
_cell.angle_gamma   90.00
#
_symmetry.space_group_name_H-M   'P 1'
#
loop_
_entity.id
_entity.type
_entity.pdbx_description
1 polymer ?
#
loop_
_entity_poly.entity_id
_entity_poly.type
_entity_poly.pdbx_seq_one_letter_code
_entity_poly.pdbx_strand_id
1 'polypeptide(L)'
;MIKNCVAVLDVGSSKITVLVGQRGVNDTITERFVTKNEYSGFAEGKFFDIAELETAVASAIKSVCAALKTSVNEITVCVPGAFVRLENRKYKIVFGKKKKITEDDKESLFDAGQGLVETEDYEVINRADIYFALDDNRKVFDPVGKPSAMLGGYINYTLCEKYFIDTFRNALKKAGVTTVNFV
;
A
#
# COMPACT_ATOMS: atom_id res chain seq x y z
N MET A 1 -7.54 -23.02 2.16
CA MET A 1 -7.52 -21.65 1.65
C MET A 1 -8.84 -21.38 0.93
N ILE A 2 -9.64 -20.43 1.39
CA ILE A 2 -10.86 -20.06 0.65
C ILE A 2 -10.38 -19.33 -0.60
N LYS A 3 -10.63 -19.90 -1.79
CA LYS A 3 -10.26 -19.26 -3.07
C LYS A 3 -10.92 -17.87 -3.17
N ASN A 4 -10.15 -16.87 -3.58
CA ASN A 4 -10.61 -15.50 -3.84
C ASN A 4 -11.06 -14.69 -2.60
N CYS A 5 -10.53 -14.94 -1.40
CA CYS A 5 -10.75 -14.05 -0.26
C CYS A 5 -9.68 -12.96 -0.18
N VAL A 6 -10.12 -11.77 0.21
CA VAL A 6 -9.28 -10.60 0.49
C VAL A 6 -9.50 -10.25 1.96
N ALA A 7 -8.41 -10.12 2.72
CA ALA A 7 -8.44 -9.65 4.10
C ALA A 7 -7.89 -8.23 4.18
N VAL A 8 -8.61 -7.37 4.89
CA VAL A 8 -8.22 -5.97 5.11
C VAL A 8 -8.22 -5.70 6.61
N LEU A 9 -7.19 -5.04 7.10
CA LEU A 9 -7.08 -4.55 8.46
C LEU A 9 -7.13 -3.02 8.43
N ASP A 10 -8.18 -2.46 9.01
CA ASP A 10 -8.34 -1.01 9.18
C ASP A 10 -7.89 -0.61 10.59
N VAL A 11 -7.01 0.39 10.66
CA VAL A 11 -6.40 0.87 11.90
C VAL A 11 -7.06 2.18 12.31
N GLY A 12 -8.03 2.09 13.20
CA GLY A 12 -8.69 3.26 13.78
C GLY A 12 -7.96 3.78 15.03
N SER A 13 -8.33 4.96 15.50
CA SER A 13 -7.70 5.62 16.66
C SER A 13 -7.94 4.94 18.02
N SER A 14 -8.85 3.98 18.11
CA SER A 14 -9.17 3.27 19.36
C SER A 14 -9.51 1.79 19.15
N LYS A 15 -9.55 1.34 17.92
CA LYS A 15 -9.86 -0.05 17.57
C LYS A 15 -9.24 -0.42 16.23
N ILE A 16 -8.92 -1.68 16.07
CA ILE A 16 -8.65 -2.28 14.77
C ILE A 16 -9.88 -3.05 14.28
N THR A 17 -10.12 -3.02 12.99
CA THR A 17 -11.17 -3.80 12.34
C THR A 17 -10.55 -4.70 11.30
N VAL A 18 -10.81 -6.01 11.35
CA VAL A 18 -10.43 -6.91 10.27
C VAL A 18 -11.70 -7.33 9.53
N LEU A 19 -11.70 -7.07 8.23
CA LEU A 19 -12.76 -7.46 7.32
C LEU A 19 -12.22 -8.50 6.34
N VAL A 20 -12.99 -9.56 6.13
CA VAL A 20 -12.70 -10.54 5.08
C VAL A 20 -13.84 -10.55 4.09
N GLY A 21 -13.51 -10.26 2.84
CA GLY A 21 -14.40 -10.31 1.69
C GLY A 21 -14.04 -11.45 0.75
N GLN A 22 -15.04 -11.96 0.04
CA GLN A 22 -14.85 -12.92 -1.04
C GLN A 22 -15.14 -12.23 -2.38
N ARG A 23 -14.19 -12.29 -3.32
CA ARG A 23 -14.41 -11.85 -4.70
C ARG A 23 -15.35 -12.81 -5.40
N GLY A 24 -16.43 -12.27 -5.93
CA GLY A 24 -17.38 -12.95 -6.79
C GLY A 24 -17.15 -12.65 -8.27
N VAL A 25 -18.15 -12.97 -9.09
CA VAL A 25 -18.17 -12.64 -10.52
C VAL A 25 -18.32 -11.12 -10.68
N ASN A 26 -17.70 -10.55 -11.72
CA ASN A 26 -17.74 -9.11 -12.03
C ASN A 26 -17.16 -8.20 -10.93
N ASP A 27 -16.07 -8.64 -10.29
CA ASP A 27 -15.38 -7.89 -9.22
C ASP A 27 -16.25 -7.48 -8.03
N THR A 28 -17.39 -8.13 -7.84
CA THR A 28 -18.20 -7.95 -6.64
C THR A 28 -17.46 -8.51 -5.43
N ILE A 29 -17.59 -7.84 -4.27
CA ILE A 29 -17.05 -8.32 -3.00
C ILE A 29 -18.22 -8.58 -2.06
N THR A 30 -18.29 -9.80 -1.55
CA THR A 30 -19.26 -10.18 -0.52
C THR A 30 -18.54 -10.29 0.81
N GLU A 31 -19.01 -9.56 1.82
CA GLU A 31 -18.50 -9.67 3.18
C GLU A 31 -18.73 -11.09 3.73
N ARG A 32 -17.67 -11.67 4.27
CA ARG A 32 -17.70 -13.01 4.88
C ARG A 32 -17.57 -12.97 6.39
N PHE A 33 -16.78 -12.04 6.89
CA PHE A 33 -16.55 -11.89 8.33
C PHE A 33 -15.97 -10.52 8.66
N VAL A 34 -16.40 -9.94 9.77
CA VAL A 34 -15.85 -8.72 10.36
C VAL A 34 -15.61 -8.93 11.83
N THR A 35 -14.46 -8.49 12.34
CA THR A 35 -14.18 -8.43 13.78
C THR A 35 -13.61 -7.06 14.14
N LYS A 36 -13.89 -6.62 15.36
CA LYS A 36 -13.39 -5.36 15.91
C LYS A 36 -12.75 -5.64 17.26
N ASN A 37 -11.56 -5.13 17.46
CA ASN A 37 -10.80 -5.27 18.71
C ASN A 37 -10.34 -3.89 19.17
N GLU A 38 -10.69 -3.51 20.39
CA GLU A 38 -10.27 -2.25 20.99
C GLU A 38 -8.81 -2.32 21.42
N TYR A 39 -8.16 -1.18 21.46
CA TYR A 39 -6.82 -0.95 21.97
C TYR A 39 -6.68 0.53 22.35
N SER A 40 -5.63 0.89 23.10
CA SER A 40 -5.41 2.26 23.60
C SER A 40 -5.25 3.32 22.49
N GLY A 41 -4.98 2.88 21.27
CA GLY A 41 -4.92 3.78 20.12
C GLY A 41 -3.56 4.41 19.88
N PHE A 42 -3.59 5.53 19.14
CA PHE A 42 -2.40 6.33 18.81
C PHE A 42 -2.73 7.82 18.81
N ALA A 43 -1.70 8.64 19.04
CA ALA A 43 -1.73 10.08 18.80
C ALA A 43 -0.37 10.55 18.32
N GLU A 44 -0.34 11.65 17.55
CA GLU A 44 0.90 12.29 17.07
C GLU A 44 1.89 11.31 16.40
N GLY A 45 1.38 10.37 15.60
CA GLY A 45 2.20 9.39 14.91
C GLY A 45 2.81 8.30 15.81
N LYS A 46 2.30 8.08 17.03
CA LYS A 46 2.80 7.05 17.96
C LYS A 46 1.68 6.27 18.60
N PHE A 47 1.85 4.95 18.73
CA PHE A 47 0.95 4.11 19.50
C PHE A 47 1.17 4.27 20.99
N PHE A 48 0.09 4.36 21.78
CA PHE A 48 0.18 4.49 23.24
C PHE A 48 0.73 3.23 23.91
N ASP A 49 0.29 2.04 23.43
CA ASP A 49 0.74 0.73 23.92
C ASP A 49 0.86 -0.26 22.77
N ILE A 50 2.10 -0.63 22.41
CA ILE A 50 2.38 -1.59 21.33
C ILE A 50 2.00 -3.03 21.73
N ALA A 51 2.12 -3.40 23.00
CA ALA A 51 1.78 -4.75 23.46
C ALA A 51 0.27 -4.98 23.40
N GLU A 52 -0.51 -3.95 23.74
CA GLU A 52 -1.96 -3.98 23.60
C GLU A 52 -2.38 -4.04 22.13
N LEU A 53 -1.74 -3.24 21.24
CA LEU A 53 -1.95 -3.32 19.80
C LEU A 53 -1.65 -4.72 19.25
N GLU A 54 -0.51 -5.31 19.61
CA GLU A 54 -0.13 -6.67 19.20
C GLU A 54 -1.18 -7.71 19.65
N THR A 55 -1.69 -7.56 20.87
CA THR A 55 -2.74 -8.42 21.43
C THR A 55 -4.04 -8.28 20.63
N ALA A 56 -4.45 -7.05 20.30
CA ALA A 56 -5.64 -6.76 19.51
C ALA A 56 -5.52 -7.36 18.10
N VAL A 57 -4.36 -7.19 17.44
CA VAL A 57 -4.08 -7.80 16.13
C VAL A 57 -4.14 -9.32 16.18
N ALA A 58 -3.47 -9.94 17.15
CA ALA A 58 -3.46 -11.39 17.30
C ALA A 58 -4.87 -11.95 17.55
N SER A 59 -5.66 -11.29 18.41
CA SER A 59 -7.05 -11.65 18.70
C SER A 59 -7.93 -11.55 17.45
N ALA A 60 -7.77 -10.48 16.66
CA ALA A 60 -8.53 -10.29 15.43
C ALA A 60 -8.22 -11.40 14.41
N ILE A 61 -6.95 -11.70 14.15
CA ILE A 61 -6.54 -12.77 13.22
C ILE A 61 -7.04 -14.13 13.68
N LYS A 62 -6.92 -14.44 14.99
CA LYS A 62 -7.44 -15.68 15.58
C LYS A 62 -8.94 -15.82 15.37
N SER A 63 -9.71 -14.74 15.57
CA SER A 63 -11.16 -14.73 15.36
C SER A 63 -11.54 -15.01 13.91
N VAL A 64 -10.83 -14.38 12.95
CA VAL A 64 -11.02 -14.65 11.52
C VAL A 64 -10.72 -16.11 11.18
N CYS A 65 -9.59 -16.64 11.63
CA CYS A 65 -9.19 -18.02 11.36
C CYS A 65 -10.20 -19.03 11.93
N ALA A 66 -10.71 -18.77 13.13
CA ALA A 66 -11.72 -19.62 13.78
C ALA A 66 -13.06 -19.59 13.04
N ALA A 67 -13.54 -18.41 12.67
CA ALA A 67 -14.82 -18.23 11.98
C ALA A 67 -14.82 -18.84 10.57
N LEU A 68 -13.73 -18.64 9.82
CA LEU A 68 -13.62 -19.09 8.44
C LEU A 68 -12.97 -20.49 8.30
N LYS A 69 -12.49 -21.08 9.41
CA LYS A 69 -11.78 -22.37 9.45
C LYS A 69 -10.62 -22.43 8.45
N THR A 70 -9.88 -21.33 8.32
CA THR A 70 -8.75 -21.20 7.40
C THR A 70 -7.72 -20.23 7.96
N SER A 71 -6.48 -20.29 7.45
CA SER A 71 -5.43 -19.31 7.77
C SER A 71 -5.56 -18.03 6.93
N VAL A 72 -5.19 -16.90 7.51
CA VAL A 72 -4.98 -15.63 6.81
C VAL A 72 -3.49 -15.50 6.50
N ASN A 73 -3.10 -15.74 5.26
CA ASN A 73 -1.69 -15.68 4.86
C ASN A 73 -1.31 -14.30 4.32
N GLU A 74 -2.28 -13.56 3.77
CA GLU A 74 -2.09 -12.24 3.19
C GLU A 74 -3.15 -11.29 3.73
N ILE A 75 -2.73 -10.06 4.06
CA ILE A 75 -3.61 -9.00 4.54
C ILE A 75 -3.16 -7.64 4.03
N THR A 76 -4.11 -6.78 3.71
CA THR A 76 -3.87 -5.38 3.38
C THR A 76 -4.19 -4.51 4.58
N VAL A 77 -3.23 -3.71 5.03
CA VAL A 77 -3.37 -2.77 6.14
C VAL A 77 -3.68 -1.39 5.61
N CYS A 78 -4.81 -0.81 6.03
CA CYS A 78 -5.16 0.58 5.75
C CYS A 78 -4.41 1.49 6.72
N VAL A 79 -3.55 2.37 6.17
CA VAL A 79 -2.69 3.25 6.96
C VAL A 79 -3.46 4.52 7.33
N PRO A 80 -3.55 4.88 8.63
CA PRO A 80 -4.15 6.16 9.03
C PRO A 80 -3.34 7.35 8.52
N GLY A 81 -4.02 8.44 8.16
CA GLY A 81 -3.38 9.65 7.65
C GLY A 81 -2.32 10.27 8.57
N ALA A 82 -2.38 9.97 9.89
CA ALA A 82 -1.36 10.40 10.86
C ALA A 82 0.05 9.84 10.59
N PHE A 83 0.16 8.73 9.84
CA PHE A 83 1.41 8.07 9.48
C PHE A 83 1.75 8.21 7.99
N VAL A 84 0.98 9.01 7.25
CA VAL A 84 1.10 9.15 5.80
C VAL A 84 1.58 10.54 5.42
N ARG A 85 2.48 10.59 4.44
CA ARG A 85 2.94 11.80 3.78
C ARG A 85 2.80 11.67 2.27
N LEU A 86 2.33 12.71 1.60
CA LEU A 86 2.22 12.76 0.15
C LEU A 86 3.33 13.62 -0.45
N GLU A 87 4.02 13.07 -1.43
CA GLU A 87 5.07 13.76 -2.18
C GLU A 87 4.76 13.75 -3.67
N ASN A 88 4.72 14.95 -4.26
CA ASN A 88 4.58 15.11 -5.70
C ASN A 88 5.95 15.43 -6.32
N ARG A 89 6.40 14.63 -7.28
CA ARG A 89 7.69 14.83 -7.93
C ARG A 89 7.57 14.86 -9.45
N LYS A 90 8.35 15.74 -10.06
CA LYS A 90 8.60 15.73 -11.50
C LYS A 90 9.95 15.09 -11.72
N TYR A 91 9.98 14.07 -12.55
CA TYR A 91 11.19 13.37 -12.90
C TYR A 91 11.20 13.07 -14.40
N LYS A 92 12.37 12.79 -14.98
CA LYS A 92 12.51 12.42 -16.40
C LYS A 92 13.66 11.45 -16.61
N ILE A 93 13.49 10.56 -17.57
CA ILE A 93 14.54 9.70 -18.12
C ILE A 93 14.75 10.07 -19.59
N VAL A 94 16.01 9.98 -20.04
CA VAL A 94 16.41 10.34 -21.40
C VAL A 94 17.00 9.11 -22.08
N PHE A 95 16.50 8.78 -23.28
CA PHE A 95 16.89 7.56 -24.00
C PHE A 95 18.04 7.75 -24.99
N GLY A 96 18.51 8.97 -25.20
CA GLY A 96 19.56 9.28 -26.18
C GLY A 96 19.09 9.28 -27.63
N LYS A 97 18.09 8.48 -27.98
CA LYS A 97 17.45 8.44 -29.31
C LYS A 97 15.94 8.23 -29.19
N LYS A 98 15.21 8.67 -30.19
CA LYS A 98 13.76 8.48 -30.26
C LYS A 98 13.41 6.99 -30.36
N LYS A 99 12.55 6.51 -29.47
CA LYS A 99 12.05 5.13 -29.45
C LYS A 99 10.58 5.13 -29.03
N LYS A 100 9.87 4.01 -29.24
CA LYS A 100 8.54 3.83 -28.64
C LYS A 100 8.71 3.56 -27.14
N ILE A 101 7.95 4.30 -26.32
CA ILE A 101 7.88 4.09 -24.88
C ILE A 101 7.26 2.73 -24.58
N THR A 102 7.82 2.01 -23.61
CA THR A 102 7.31 0.71 -23.12
C THR A 102 6.80 0.84 -21.69
N GLU A 103 6.12 -0.20 -21.17
CA GLU A 103 5.75 -0.28 -19.74
C GLU A 103 7.01 -0.30 -18.86
N ASP A 104 8.09 -0.99 -19.27
CA ASP A 104 9.35 -1.01 -18.53
C ASP A 104 9.99 0.37 -18.40
N ASP A 105 9.84 1.23 -19.44
CA ASP A 105 10.29 2.63 -19.36
C ASP A 105 9.49 3.43 -18.34
N LYS A 106 8.18 3.17 -18.26
CA LYS A 106 7.29 3.78 -17.29
C LYS A 106 7.64 3.34 -15.86
N GLU A 107 7.87 2.03 -15.65
CA GLU A 107 8.33 1.51 -14.37
C GLU A 107 9.70 2.09 -13.97
N SER A 108 10.65 2.17 -14.90
CA SER A 108 11.97 2.78 -14.66
C SER A 108 11.87 4.25 -14.24
N LEU A 109 10.91 4.99 -14.80
CA LEU A 109 10.63 6.36 -14.39
C LEU A 109 10.11 6.44 -12.96
N PHE A 110 9.19 5.54 -12.59
CA PHE A 110 8.64 5.45 -11.24
C PHE A 110 9.73 5.11 -10.22
N ASP A 111 10.54 4.08 -10.49
CA ASP A 111 11.60 3.62 -9.60
C ASP A 111 12.67 4.70 -9.37
N ALA A 112 13.06 5.41 -10.43
CA ALA A 112 14.00 6.50 -10.30
C ALA A 112 13.44 7.69 -9.49
N GLY A 113 12.15 7.97 -9.59
CA GLY A 113 11.47 8.99 -8.78
C GLY A 113 11.28 8.53 -7.32
N GLN A 114 11.00 7.26 -7.09
CA GLN A 114 10.85 6.68 -5.75
C GLN A 114 12.13 6.84 -4.93
N GLY A 115 13.29 6.52 -5.48
CA GLY A 115 14.58 6.68 -4.80
C GLY A 115 14.91 8.11 -4.35
N LEU A 116 14.18 9.12 -4.87
CA LEU A 116 14.33 10.52 -4.47
C LEU A 116 13.42 10.93 -3.30
N VAL A 117 12.39 10.15 -2.99
CA VAL A 117 11.39 10.50 -1.97
C VAL A 117 11.48 9.60 -0.74
N GLU A 118 11.97 8.37 -0.87
CA GLU A 118 12.23 7.49 0.27
C GLU A 118 13.35 8.03 1.16
N THR A 119 13.19 7.87 2.46
CA THR A 119 14.15 8.32 3.48
C THR A 119 14.42 7.21 4.50
N GLU A 120 15.24 7.49 5.52
CA GLU A 120 15.43 6.57 6.65
C GLU A 120 14.10 6.31 7.39
N ASP A 121 13.22 7.32 7.47
CA ASP A 121 11.98 7.26 8.25
C ASP A 121 10.75 6.87 7.43
N TYR A 122 10.80 6.99 6.10
CA TYR A 122 9.63 6.81 5.22
C TYR A 122 9.90 5.83 4.08
N GLU A 123 8.90 4.98 3.80
CA GLU A 123 8.85 4.02 2.69
C GLU A 123 7.66 4.36 1.78
N VAL A 124 7.82 4.25 0.47
CA VAL A 124 6.72 4.41 -0.49
C VAL A 124 5.81 3.19 -0.44
N ILE A 125 4.53 3.42 -0.13
CA ILE A 125 3.50 2.37 -0.11
C ILE A 125 2.59 2.40 -1.34
N ASN A 126 2.51 3.54 -2.03
CA ASN A 126 1.75 3.66 -3.27
C ASN A 126 2.33 4.77 -4.15
N ARG A 127 2.13 4.62 -5.47
CA ARG A 127 2.51 5.61 -6.49
C ARG A 127 1.42 5.75 -7.53
N ALA A 128 1.13 6.97 -7.94
CA ALA A 128 0.13 7.29 -8.93
C ALA A 128 0.63 8.36 -9.90
N ASP A 129 0.48 8.11 -11.20
CA ASP A 129 0.80 9.08 -12.22
C ASP A 129 -0.29 10.16 -12.31
N ILE A 130 0.14 11.42 -12.36
CA ILE A 130 -0.74 12.56 -12.61
C ILE A 130 -0.78 12.85 -14.11
N TYR A 131 0.38 12.90 -14.75
CA TYR A 131 0.55 12.94 -16.20
C TYR A 131 2.00 12.60 -16.59
N PHE A 132 2.20 12.22 -17.84
CA PHE A 132 3.51 12.07 -18.46
C PHE A 132 3.78 13.21 -19.44
N ALA A 133 5.07 13.49 -19.72
CA ALA A 133 5.52 14.47 -20.69
C ALA A 133 6.50 13.82 -21.68
N LEU A 134 6.35 14.14 -22.96
CA LEU A 134 7.22 13.67 -24.05
C LEU A 134 8.25 14.74 -24.43
N ASP A 135 9.16 14.40 -25.35
CA ASP A 135 10.24 15.29 -25.81
C ASP A 135 9.75 16.59 -26.50
N ASP A 136 8.52 16.59 -26.99
CA ASP A 136 7.84 17.76 -27.58
C ASP A 136 6.98 18.54 -26.56
N ASN A 137 7.16 18.30 -25.26
CA ASN A 137 6.40 18.88 -24.14
C ASN A 137 4.89 18.53 -24.11
N ARG A 138 4.42 17.62 -24.96
CA ARG A 138 3.04 17.14 -24.86
C ARG A 138 2.84 16.37 -23.55
N LYS A 139 1.76 16.71 -22.84
CA LYS A 139 1.29 15.95 -21.68
C LYS A 139 0.34 14.85 -22.15
N VAL A 140 0.51 13.67 -21.62
CA VAL A 140 -0.31 12.49 -21.92
C VAL A 140 -0.61 11.73 -20.64
N PHE A 141 -1.75 11.05 -20.58
CA PHE A 141 -2.07 10.14 -19.46
C PHE A 141 -1.43 8.77 -19.65
N ASP A 142 -1.34 8.31 -20.90
CA ASP A 142 -0.66 7.08 -21.24
C ASP A 142 0.45 7.35 -22.27
N PRO A 143 1.73 7.16 -21.92
CA PRO A 143 2.84 7.37 -22.82
C PRO A 143 3.18 6.13 -23.68
N VAL A 144 2.68 4.94 -23.31
CA VAL A 144 3.08 3.66 -23.92
C VAL A 144 2.74 3.62 -25.41
N GLY A 145 3.69 3.14 -26.20
CA GLY A 145 3.59 3.09 -27.67
C GLY A 145 3.88 4.41 -28.37
N LYS A 146 3.97 5.56 -27.67
CA LYS A 146 4.28 6.85 -28.28
C LYS A 146 5.79 7.00 -28.52
N PRO A 147 6.21 7.54 -29.66
CA PRO A 147 7.63 7.77 -29.94
C PRO A 147 8.14 9.02 -29.20
N SER A 148 9.22 8.85 -28.42
CA SER A 148 9.89 9.96 -27.73
C SER A 148 11.36 9.64 -27.47
N ALA A 149 12.20 10.66 -27.37
CA ALA A 149 13.59 10.55 -26.90
C ALA A 149 13.72 10.77 -25.39
N MET A 150 12.62 11.13 -24.71
CA MET A 150 12.56 11.37 -23.28
C MET A 150 11.18 10.95 -22.76
N LEU A 151 11.13 10.44 -21.52
CA LEU A 151 9.90 10.28 -20.78
C LEU A 151 10.00 11.07 -19.48
N GLY A 152 9.18 12.10 -19.33
CA GLY A 152 8.96 12.80 -18.06
C GLY A 152 7.67 12.34 -17.40
N GLY A 153 7.59 12.49 -16.08
CA GLY A 153 6.36 12.24 -15.31
C GLY A 153 6.18 13.23 -14.18
N TYR A 154 4.91 13.53 -13.87
CA TYR A 154 4.51 14.16 -12.63
C TYR A 154 3.76 13.11 -11.84
N ILE A 155 4.37 12.65 -10.74
CA ILE A 155 4.00 11.45 -10.03
C ILE A 155 3.73 11.81 -8.57
N ASN A 156 2.66 11.28 -8.02
CA ASN A 156 2.36 11.31 -6.60
C ASN A 156 2.92 10.02 -5.96
N TYR A 157 3.64 10.17 -4.86
CA TYR A 157 4.10 9.09 -4.00
C TYR A 157 3.42 9.22 -2.65
N THR A 158 2.79 8.15 -2.22
CA THR A 158 2.26 8.01 -0.87
C THR A 158 3.30 7.30 -0.02
N LEU A 159 3.82 8.01 0.98
CA LEU A 159 4.83 7.51 1.89
C LEU A 159 4.19 7.19 3.24
N CYS A 160 4.65 6.11 3.86
CA CYS A 160 4.27 5.71 5.20
C CYS A 160 5.48 5.71 6.11
N GLU A 161 5.31 6.09 7.37
CA GLU A 161 6.36 5.98 8.39
C GLU A 161 6.77 4.51 8.55
N LYS A 162 8.08 4.23 8.45
CA LYS A 162 8.63 2.88 8.67
C LYS A 162 8.32 2.34 10.05
N TYR A 163 8.23 3.22 11.05
CA TYR A 163 7.76 2.85 12.39
C TYR A 163 6.39 2.15 12.35
N PHE A 164 5.42 2.69 11.61
CA PHE A 164 4.10 2.07 11.44
C PHE A 164 4.21 0.73 10.70
N ILE A 165 4.92 0.73 9.58
CA ILE A 165 5.12 -0.45 8.72
C ILE A 165 5.73 -1.60 9.53
N ASP A 166 6.83 -1.34 10.26
CA ASP A 166 7.53 -2.35 11.04
C ASP A 166 6.71 -2.85 12.22
N THR A 167 5.95 -1.96 12.88
CA THR A 167 5.04 -2.33 13.96
C THR A 167 4.01 -3.35 13.47
N PHE A 168 3.33 -3.07 12.35
CA PHE A 168 2.31 -3.98 11.82
C PHE A 168 2.90 -5.23 11.16
N ARG A 169 4.01 -5.14 10.45
CA ARG A 169 4.71 -6.33 9.92
C ARG A 169 5.06 -7.29 11.04
N ASN A 170 5.61 -6.78 12.16
CA ASN A 170 5.98 -7.60 13.33
C ASN A 170 4.76 -8.20 14.02
N ALA A 171 3.72 -7.41 14.31
CA ALA A 171 2.49 -7.89 14.96
C ALA A 171 1.78 -8.97 14.11
N LEU A 172 1.64 -8.76 12.82
CA LEU A 172 1.00 -9.68 11.90
C LEU A 172 1.83 -10.96 11.67
N LYS A 173 3.16 -10.84 11.60
CA LYS A 173 4.06 -12.00 11.52
C LYS A 173 3.93 -12.88 12.77
N LYS A 174 3.86 -12.28 13.98
CA LYS A 174 3.60 -13.01 15.22
C LYS A 174 2.24 -13.70 15.20
N ALA A 175 1.25 -13.12 14.53
CA ALA A 175 -0.09 -13.71 14.36
C ALA A 175 -0.17 -14.76 13.22
N GLY A 176 0.94 -15.07 12.53
CA GLY A 176 1.03 -16.10 11.49
C GLY A 176 0.72 -15.61 10.07
N VAL A 177 0.61 -14.30 9.83
CA VAL A 177 0.44 -13.71 8.51
C VAL A 177 1.81 -13.58 7.84
N THR A 178 1.93 -14.00 6.58
CA THR A 178 3.21 -14.04 5.84
C THR A 178 3.40 -12.88 4.88
N THR A 179 2.30 -12.35 4.32
CA THR A 179 2.32 -11.25 3.34
C THR A 179 1.48 -10.09 3.86
N VAL A 180 2.10 -8.92 3.98
CA VAL A 180 1.46 -7.70 4.47
C VAL A 180 1.64 -6.60 3.44
N ASN A 181 0.54 -6.09 2.90
CA ASN A 181 0.48 -4.95 2.00
C ASN A 181 -0.02 -3.72 2.77
N PHE A 182 0.40 -2.52 2.38
CA PHE A 182 -0.04 -1.25 2.97
C PHE A 182 -0.70 -0.37 1.90
N VAL A 183 -1.80 0.31 2.27
CA VAL A 183 -2.54 1.23 1.42
C VAL A 183 -3.01 2.45 2.18
#